data_e6faca6b746db68dc6e44ba85fbe26b7
#
_entry.id   e6faca6b746db68dc6e44ba85fbe26b7
#
_cell.length_a   1.000
_cell.length_b   1.000
_cell.length_c   1.000
_cell.angle_alpha   90.00
_cell.angle_beta   90.00
_cell.angle_gamma   90.00
#
_symmetry.space_group_name_H-M   'P 1'
#
loop_
_entity.id
_entity.type
_entity.pdbx_description
1 polymer ?
#
loop_
_entity_poly.entity_id
_entity_poly.type
_entity_poly.pdbx_seq_one_letter_code
_entity_poly.pdbx_strand_id
1 'polypeptide(L)'
;MIDRYTTKKRKGLFSDESRFNEYLNVELASLQGWSEIGVVPQQDVDLIRKNAHVNVKRISEIEAITKHDVIAFTRQISETLGEEKRWV
;
A
#
# COMPACT_ATOMS: atom_id res chain seq x y z
N MET A 1 -8.04 -21.63 -11.16
CA MET A 1 -8.03 -21.44 -10.81
C MET A 1 -8.39 -21.56 -10.21
N ILE A 2 -8.63 -21.58 -10.31
CA ILE A 2 -8.82 -21.67 -9.83
C ILE A 2 -9.07 -21.46 -9.22
N ASP A 3 -9.16 -21.60 -8.97
CA ASP A 3 -9.36 -21.48 -8.28
C ASP A 3 -9.75 -20.96 -8.00
N ARG A 4 -10.00 -20.79 -8.13
CA ARG A 4 -10.49 -20.16 -7.91
C ARG A 4 -11.27 -19.96 -7.21
N TYR A 5 -11.80 -20.44 -6.57
CA TYR A 5 -12.54 -20.52 -5.87
C TYR A 5 -12.89 -21.00 -4.74
N THR A 6 -12.87 -21.97 -4.61
CA THR A 6 -12.99 -22.25 -3.25
C THR A 6 -13.48 -21.08 -2.49
N THR A 7 -14.35 -21.09 -1.70
CA THR A 7 -14.89 -19.97 -1.02
C THR A 7 -14.41 -18.70 -1.63
N LYS A 8 -15.07 -18.28 -2.60
CA LYS A 8 -14.74 -17.12 -3.33
C LYS A 8 -14.59 -15.89 -2.50
N LYS A 9 -15.43 -15.71 -1.51
CA LYS A 9 -15.35 -14.57 -0.65
C LYS A 9 -14.07 -14.51 0.10
N ARG A 10 -13.67 -15.60 0.67
CA ARG A 10 -12.45 -15.65 1.42
C ARG A 10 -11.27 -15.43 0.52
N LYS A 11 -11.35 -15.99 -0.67
CA LYS A 11 -10.32 -15.79 -1.64
C LYS A 11 -10.25 -14.36 -2.08
N GLY A 12 -11.37 -13.72 -2.24
CA GLY A 12 -11.41 -12.33 -2.64
C GLY A 12 -10.75 -11.43 -1.62
N LEU A 13 -11.04 -11.61 -0.35
CA LEU A 13 -10.45 -10.81 0.68
C LEU A 13 -8.95 -11.01 0.75
N PHE A 14 -8.53 -12.26 0.67
CA PHE A 14 -7.13 -12.60 0.71
C PHE A 14 -6.41 -12.02 -0.51
N SER A 15 -7.07 -12.07 -1.67
CA SER A 15 -6.54 -11.53 -2.89
C SER A 15 -6.36 -10.02 -2.81
N ASP A 16 -7.28 -9.31 -2.17
CA ASP A 16 -7.17 -7.87 -2.00
C ASP A 16 -5.97 -7.52 -1.13
N GLU A 17 -5.78 -8.25 -0.06
CA GLU A 17 -4.63 -8.00 0.81
C GLU A 17 -3.34 -8.26 0.05
N SER A 18 -3.27 -9.35 -0.70
CA SER A 18 -2.10 -9.66 -1.51
C SER A 18 -1.85 -8.57 -2.54
N ARG A 19 -2.89 -8.11 -3.21
CA ARG A 19 -2.76 -7.11 -4.24
C ARG A 19 -2.23 -5.80 -3.66
N PHE A 20 -2.77 -5.38 -2.53
CA PHE A 20 -2.32 -4.13 -1.91
C PHE A 20 -0.92 -4.25 -1.33
N ASN A 21 -0.55 -5.42 -0.84
CA ASN A 21 0.83 -5.64 -0.41
C ASN A 21 1.81 -5.59 -1.58
N GLU A 22 1.38 -6.07 -2.75
CA GLU A 22 2.20 -5.94 -3.95
C GLU A 22 2.36 -4.48 -4.34
N TYR A 23 1.29 -3.69 -4.26
CA TYR A 23 1.36 -2.27 -4.52
C TYR A 23 2.36 -1.60 -3.57
N LEU A 24 2.32 -1.99 -2.29
CA LEU A 24 3.25 -1.42 -1.32
C LEU A 24 4.69 -1.80 -1.66
N ASN A 25 4.92 -3.05 -2.07
CA ASN A 25 6.25 -3.48 -2.46
C ASN A 25 6.79 -2.68 -3.65
N VAL A 26 5.93 -2.42 -4.64
CA VAL A 26 6.32 -1.63 -5.80
C VAL A 26 6.63 -0.20 -5.37
N GLU A 27 5.82 0.35 -4.49
CA GLU A 27 6.04 1.71 -3.99
C GLU A 27 7.37 1.81 -3.25
N LEU A 28 7.68 0.82 -2.41
CA LEU A 28 8.94 0.83 -1.67
C LEU A 28 10.13 0.69 -2.61
N ALA A 29 10.01 -0.15 -3.63
CA ALA A 29 11.09 -0.30 -4.61
C ALA A 29 11.31 1.00 -5.37
N SER A 30 10.24 1.68 -5.73
CA SER A 30 10.29 2.95 -6.41
C SER A 30 10.96 4.01 -5.54
N LEU A 31 10.58 4.08 -4.28
CA LEU A 31 11.18 5.03 -3.35
C LEU A 31 12.66 4.74 -3.14
N GLN A 32 13.04 3.48 -3.08
CA GLN A 32 14.44 3.11 -2.95
C GLN A 32 15.24 3.59 -4.18
N GLY A 33 14.67 3.45 -5.37
CA GLY A 33 15.30 3.95 -6.58
C GLY A 33 15.50 5.46 -6.54
N TRP A 34 14.49 6.19 -6.09
CA TRP A 34 14.60 7.64 -5.95
C TRP A 34 15.64 8.03 -4.89
N SER A 35 15.76 7.22 -3.85
CA SER A 35 16.75 7.47 -2.82
C SER A 35 18.16 7.29 -3.35
N GLU A 36 18.36 6.30 -4.22
CA GLU A 36 19.68 6.03 -4.77
C GLU A 36 20.19 7.17 -5.65
N ILE A 37 19.29 7.93 -6.25
CA ILE A 37 19.70 9.08 -7.04
C ILE A 37 19.58 10.39 -6.24
N GLY A 38 19.33 10.30 -4.96
CA GLY A 38 19.40 11.46 -4.07
C GLY A 38 18.14 12.31 -3.96
N VAL A 39 17.00 11.84 -4.50
CA VAL A 39 15.76 12.61 -4.46
C VAL A 39 15.04 12.43 -3.13
N VAL A 40 15.01 11.19 -2.63
CA VAL A 40 14.35 10.87 -1.37
C VAL A 40 15.40 10.47 -0.34
N PRO A 41 15.40 11.05 0.86
CA PRO A 41 16.36 10.64 1.88
C PRO A 41 16.18 9.18 2.24
N GLN A 42 17.29 8.45 2.34
CA GLN A 42 17.23 7.03 2.69
C GLN A 42 16.56 6.83 4.04
N GLN A 43 16.75 7.76 4.95
CA GLN A 43 16.12 7.71 6.26
C GLN A 43 14.59 7.66 6.14
N ASP A 44 14.03 8.44 5.21
CA ASP A 44 12.59 8.45 4.99
C ASP A 44 12.13 7.13 4.36
N VAL A 45 12.91 6.58 3.43
CA VAL A 45 12.58 5.28 2.85
C VAL A 45 12.54 4.21 3.94
N ASP A 46 13.53 4.24 4.83
CA ASP A 46 13.59 3.27 5.93
C ASP A 46 12.40 3.40 6.87
N LEU A 47 11.99 4.63 7.17
CA LEU A 47 10.83 4.87 8.01
C LEU A 47 9.55 4.35 7.36
N ILE A 48 9.40 4.58 6.07
CA ILE A 48 8.23 4.11 5.34
C ILE A 48 8.21 2.58 5.34
N ARG A 49 9.38 1.97 5.09
CA ARG A 49 9.48 0.51 5.06
C ARG A 49 9.11 -0.10 6.41
N LYS A 50 9.49 0.59 7.47
CA LYS A 50 9.25 0.09 8.82
C LYS A 50 7.79 0.25 9.25
N ASN A 51 7.18 1.35 8.87
CA ASN A 51 5.88 1.74 9.43
C ASN A 51 4.69 1.52 8.50
N ALA A 52 4.90 1.52 7.20
CA ALA A 52 3.80 1.36 6.26
C ALA A 52 3.25 -0.06 6.32
N HIS A 53 1.94 -0.17 6.43
CA HIS A 53 1.31 -1.49 6.39
C HIS A 53 -0.10 -1.37 5.82
N VAL A 54 -0.55 -2.44 5.19
CA VAL A 54 -1.82 -2.48 4.51
C VAL A 54 -2.94 -2.81 5.50
N ASN A 55 -4.04 -2.07 5.39
CA ASN A 55 -5.25 -2.35 6.15
C ASN A 55 -6.42 -2.33 5.15
N VAL A 56 -6.84 -3.51 4.72
CA VAL A 56 -7.87 -3.65 3.69
C VAL A 56 -9.19 -3.03 4.12
N LYS A 57 -9.55 -3.21 5.38
CA LYS A 57 -10.80 -2.64 5.87
C LYS A 57 -10.78 -1.12 5.78
N ARG A 58 -9.69 -0.50 6.17
CA ARG A 58 -9.58 0.94 6.10
C ARG A 58 -9.56 1.43 4.66
N ILE A 59 -8.90 0.69 3.77
CA ILE A 59 -8.89 1.02 2.35
C ILE A 59 -10.32 1.02 1.81
N SER A 60 -11.12 0.03 2.18
CA SER A 60 -12.51 -0.03 1.74
C SER A 60 -13.31 1.16 2.24
N GLU A 61 -13.09 1.59 3.47
CA GLU A 61 -13.76 2.74 4.03
C GLU A 61 -13.44 4.01 3.24
N ILE A 62 -12.19 4.18 2.90
CA ILE A 62 -11.75 5.35 2.16
C ILE A 62 -12.27 5.29 0.73
N GLU A 63 -12.25 4.12 0.13
CA GLU A 63 -12.71 3.94 -1.24
C GLU A 63 -14.19 4.27 -1.38
N ALA A 64 -14.97 4.03 -0.35
CA ALA A 64 -16.39 4.38 -0.36
C ALA A 64 -16.57 5.88 -0.57
N ILE A 65 -15.58 6.67 -0.20
CA ILE A 65 -15.61 8.12 -0.35
C ILE A 65 -14.94 8.54 -1.66
N THR A 66 -13.74 8.03 -1.93
CA THR A 66 -12.96 8.47 -3.08
C THR A 66 -13.39 7.82 -4.38
N LYS A 67 -14.03 6.66 -4.31
CA LYS A 67 -14.44 5.89 -5.48
C LYS A 67 -13.25 5.47 -6.35
N HIS A 68 -12.06 5.36 -5.74
CA HIS A 68 -10.86 5.01 -6.49
C HIS A 68 -9.94 4.20 -5.58
N ASP A 69 -9.69 2.94 -5.96
CA ASP A 69 -8.99 2.00 -5.08
C ASP A 69 -7.51 2.35 -4.84
N VAL A 70 -6.82 2.84 -5.86
CA VAL A 70 -5.41 3.20 -5.70
C VAL A 70 -5.26 4.43 -4.82
N ILE A 71 -6.15 5.40 -4.98
CA ILE A 71 -6.14 6.59 -4.12
C ILE A 71 -6.45 6.19 -2.68
N ALA A 72 -7.41 5.28 -2.49
CA ALA A 72 -7.75 4.81 -1.16
C ALA A 72 -6.58 4.08 -0.52
N PHE A 73 -5.88 3.26 -1.29
CA PHE A 73 -4.69 2.58 -0.82
C PHE A 73 -3.62 3.58 -0.37
N THR A 74 -3.33 4.55 -1.21
CA THR A 74 -2.31 5.56 -0.90
C THR A 74 -2.65 6.33 0.36
N ARG A 75 -3.90 6.71 0.52
CA ARG A 75 -4.33 7.41 1.72
C ARG A 75 -4.20 6.55 2.96
N GLN A 76 -4.60 5.27 2.84
CA GLN A 76 -4.50 4.36 3.97
C GLN A 76 -3.04 4.19 4.41
N ILE A 77 -2.13 4.01 3.45
CA ILE A 77 -0.71 3.90 3.78
C ILE A 77 -0.23 5.18 4.46
N SER A 78 -0.63 6.34 3.95
CA SER A 78 -0.23 7.62 4.55
C SER A 78 -0.65 7.72 6.00
N GLU A 79 -1.79 7.14 6.36
CA GLU A 79 -2.27 7.18 7.74
C GLU A 79 -1.36 6.43 8.70
N THR A 80 -0.51 5.53 8.19
CA THR A 80 0.40 4.78 9.04
C THR A 80 1.75 5.47 9.21
N LEU A 81 1.93 6.62 8.55
CA LEU A 81 3.23 7.29 8.47
C LEU A 81 3.22 8.66 9.15
N GLY A 82 4.42 9.17 9.42
CA GLY A 82 4.61 10.52 9.91
C GLY A 82 4.89 11.46 8.76
N GLU A 83 5.87 12.34 8.92
CA GLU A 83 6.18 13.33 7.89
C GLU A 83 6.69 12.71 6.60
N GLU A 84 7.25 11.52 6.68
CA GLU A 84 7.76 10.82 5.50
C GLU A 84 6.65 10.46 4.52
N LYS A 85 5.38 10.60 4.94
CA LYS A 85 4.24 10.29 4.07
C LYS A 85 4.20 11.15 2.81
N ARG A 86 4.91 12.27 2.83
CA ARG A 86 4.93 13.16 1.67
C ARG A 86 5.51 12.48 0.43
N TRP A 87 6.23 11.40 0.60
CA TRP A 87 6.82 10.68 -0.52
C TRP A 87 5.91 9.60 -1.09
N VAL A 88 4.78 9.32 -0.44
CA VAL A 88 3.86 8.26 -0.86
C VAL A 88 2.66 8.77 -1.70
#